data_a592b5a68a4dd19a0f7d0f50112d461d
#
_entry.id   a592b5a68a4dd19a0f7d0f50112d461d
#
_cell.length_a   1.000
_cell.length_b   1.000
_cell.length_c   1.000
_cell.angle_alpha   90.00
_cell.angle_beta   90.00
_cell.angle_gamma   90.00
#
_symmetry.space_group_name_H-M   'P 1'
#
loop_
_entity.id
_entity.type
_entity.pdbx_description
1 polymer ?
#
loop_
_entity_poly.entity_id
_entity_poly.type
_entity_poly.pdbx_seq_one_letter_code
_entity_poly.pdbx_strand_id
1 'polypeptide(L)'
;MSGDVPLTTDLEEGSYFRPERDGAALVGGHFAETKADADPDAYSESMDLDWAATAVERAAAYTSYFDGDSRIRRGWAGLYAATPEHHPIVEETMPGLITAAGFSGHGFQHAPATGRLVAELCTDGEASLVDIESLSSRRFDDGDELVERNVA
;
A
#
# COMPACT_ATOMS: atom_id res chain seq x y z
N MET A 1 -9.68 23.69 5.93
CA MET A 1 -8.26 23.27 5.99
C MET A 1 -7.53 23.97 4.87
N SER A 2 -6.38 24.60 5.12
CA SER A 2 -5.54 25.14 4.05
C SER A 2 -4.85 23.98 3.32
N GLY A 3 -4.74 24.05 1.98
CA GLY A 3 -4.30 22.94 1.14
C GLY A 3 -2.80 22.57 1.21
N ASP A 4 -2.10 22.97 2.27
CA ASP A 4 -0.64 22.79 2.40
C ASP A 4 -0.24 21.69 3.41
N VAL A 5 -1.19 20.91 3.91
CA VAL A 5 -0.87 19.81 4.83
C VAL A 5 -0.62 18.55 4.01
N PRO A 6 0.56 17.94 4.14
CA PRO A 6 0.90 16.71 3.41
C PRO A 6 0.12 15.51 3.94
N LEU A 7 0.18 14.41 3.20
CA LEU A 7 -0.13 13.10 3.75
C LEU A 7 0.75 12.87 4.99
N THR A 8 0.13 12.57 6.10
CA THR A 8 0.80 12.32 7.38
C THR A 8 0.50 10.91 7.83
N THR A 9 1.54 10.15 8.15
CA THR A 9 1.45 8.78 8.66
C THR A 9 2.04 8.73 10.06
N ASP A 10 1.31 8.16 11.00
CA ASP A 10 1.81 7.76 12.31
C ASP A 10 2.10 6.26 12.28
N LEU A 11 3.39 5.90 12.35
CA LEU A 11 3.84 4.50 12.27
C LEU A 11 3.60 3.74 13.58
N GLU A 12 3.49 4.41 14.71
CA GLU A 12 3.21 3.77 16.00
C GLU A 12 1.73 3.40 16.09
N GLU A 13 0.85 4.32 15.68
CA GLU A 13 -0.59 4.10 15.67
C GLU A 13 -1.06 3.33 14.43
N GLY A 14 -0.21 3.18 13.42
CA GLY A 14 -0.54 2.51 12.16
C GLY A 14 -1.62 3.20 11.36
N SER A 15 -1.78 4.52 11.52
CA SER A 15 -2.81 5.30 10.85
C SER A 15 -2.21 6.43 10.01
N TYR A 16 -2.96 6.86 9.00
CA TYR A 16 -2.57 8.00 8.18
C TYR A 16 -3.79 8.84 7.81
N PHE A 17 -3.55 10.11 7.52
CA PHE A 17 -4.56 10.97 6.92
C PHE A 17 -3.96 11.87 5.85
N ARG A 18 -4.80 12.29 4.93
CA ARG A 18 -4.49 13.29 3.91
C ARG A 18 -5.64 14.28 3.80
N PRO A 19 -5.39 15.58 3.96
CA PRO A 19 -6.39 16.60 3.69
C PRO A 19 -6.85 16.55 2.23
N GLU A 20 -8.14 16.69 2.04
CA GLU A 20 -8.82 16.77 0.75
C GLU A 20 -9.47 18.15 0.59
N ARG A 21 -10.07 18.37 -0.56
CA ARG A 21 -10.79 19.64 -0.83
C ARG A 21 -12.04 19.76 0.07
N ASP A 22 -12.50 20.99 0.24
CA ASP A 22 -13.75 21.33 0.94
C ASP A 22 -13.78 20.91 2.42
N GLY A 23 -12.63 20.93 3.08
CA GLY A 23 -12.50 20.58 4.50
C GLY A 23 -12.68 19.10 4.79
N ALA A 24 -12.66 18.23 3.77
CA ALA A 24 -12.62 16.79 3.96
C ALA A 24 -11.20 16.28 4.22
N ALA A 25 -11.10 15.06 4.68
CA ALA A 25 -9.85 14.30 4.74
C ALA A 25 -10.11 12.83 4.39
N LEU A 26 -9.12 12.20 3.78
CA LEU A 26 -9.02 10.76 3.67
C LEU A 26 -8.29 10.26 4.92
N VAL A 27 -8.84 9.26 5.58
CA VAL A 27 -8.20 8.57 6.71
C VAL A 27 -8.09 7.10 6.37
N GLY A 28 -6.96 6.51 6.69
CA GLY A 28 -6.72 5.08 6.51
C GLY A 28 -5.78 4.56 7.59
N GLY A 29 -5.54 3.26 7.60
CA GLY A 29 -4.64 2.66 8.58
C GLY A 29 -4.53 1.16 8.44
N HIS A 30 -3.50 0.61 9.09
CA HIS A 30 -3.17 -0.79 9.15
C HIS A 30 -2.84 -1.16 10.60
N PHE A 31 -3.86 -1.23 11.44
CA PHE A 31 -3.72 -1.47 12.87
C PHE A 31 -4.40 -2.78 13.34
N ALA A 32 -4.73 -3.65 12.40
CA ALA A 32 -5.17 -5.00 12.75
C ALA A 32 -3.96 -5.86 13.14
N GLU A 33 -4.06 -6.58 14.26
CA GLU A 33 -3.00 -7.47 14.75
C GLU A 33 -2.69 -8.63 13.79
N THR A 34 -3.67 -9.04 12.98
CA THR A 34 -3.52 -10.08 11.97
C THR A 34 -4.14 -9.65 10.66
N LYS A 35 -3.35 -9.72 9.59
CA LYS A 35 -3.86 -9.60 8.22
C LYS A 35 -4.37 -10.99 7.81
N ALA A 36 -5.68 -11.16 7.74
CA ALA A 36 -6.26 -12.39 7.22
C ALA A 36 -6.19 -12.39 5.69
N ASP A 37 -5.84 -13.53 5.10
CA ASP A 37 -6.01 -13.73 3.67
C ASP A 37 -7.50 -13.62 3.33
N ALA A 38 -7.80 -12.85 2.31
CA ALA A 38 -9.15 -12.65 1.83
C ALA A 38 -9.33 -13.30 0.46
N ASP A 39 -10.48 -13.92 0.25
CA ASP A 39 -10.85 -14.43 -1.07
C ASP A 39 -11.07 -13.24 -2.01
N PRO A 40 -10.27 -13.11 -3.09
CA PRO A 40 -10.38 -11.99 -4.01
C PRO A 40 -11.72 -11.92 -4.74
N ASP A 41 -12.42 -13.04 -4.86
CA ASP A 41 -13.72 -13.13 -5.52
C ASP A 41 -14.91 -12.93 -4.57
N ALA A 42 -14.67 -12.90 -3.24
CA ALA A 42 -15.73 -12.88 -2.24
C ALA A 42 -15.53 -11.88 -1.08
N TYR A 43 -14.56 -10.95 -1.16
CA TYR A 43 -14.39 -9.95 -0.12
C TYR A 43 -15.44 -8.82 -0.19
N SER A 44 -15.68 -8.17 0.93
CA SER A 44 -16.57 -7.01 0.99
C SER A 44 -15.81 -5.72 0.68
N GLU A 45 -16.27 -4.99 -0.32
CA GLU A 45 -15.78 -3.63 -0.60
C GLU A 45 -16.32 -2.58 0.38
N SER A 46 -17.24 -2.99 1.26
CA SER A 46 -17.84 -2.10 2.24
C SER A 46 -16.89 -1.85 3.40
N MET A 47 -16.82 -0.60 3.81
CA MET A 47 -16.11 -0.17 5.00
C MET A 47 -16.77 -0.77 6.26
N ASP A 48 -15.96 -1.28 7.17
CA ASP A 48 -16.37 -1.60 8.53
C ASP A 48 -16.45 -0.31 9.37
N LEU A 49 -17.57 -0.09 10.06
CA LEU A 49 -17.80 1.14 10.80
C LEU A 49 -16.97 1.23 12.08
N ASP A 50 -16.75 0.11 12.77
CA ASP A 50 -15.94 0.07 13.99
C ASP A 50 -14.47 0.32 13.65
N TRP A 51 -14.02 -0.27 12.53
CA TRP A 51 -12.70 0.02 11.99
C TRP A 51 -12.54 1.51 11.63
N ALA A 52 -13.52 2.08 10.97
CA ALA A 52 -13.48 3.48 10.55
C ALA A 52 -13.50 4.45 11.74
N ALA A 53 -14.27 4.15 12.78
CA ALA A 53 -14.25 4.91 14.02
C ALA A 53 -12.86 4.87 14.67
N THR A 54 -12.28 3.68 14.79
CA THR A 54 -10.92 3.50 15.32
C THR A 54 -9.87 4.28 14.51
N ALA A 55 -9.97 4.26 13.18
CA ALA A 55 -9.04 5.01 12.32
C ALA A 55 -9.10 6.52 12.57
N VAL A 56 -10.32 7.07 12.72
CA VAL A 56 -10.51 8.48 13.04
C VAL A 56 -10.03 8.83 14.45
N GLU A 57 -10.29 7.97 15.45
CA GLU A 57 -9.82 8.15 16.82
C GLU A 57 -8.29 8.17 16.88
N ARG A 58 -7.61 7.26 16.20
CA ARG A 58 -6.15 7.24 16.11
C ARG A 58 -5.61 8.48 15.43
N ALA A 59 -6.21 8.90 14.32
CA ALA A 59 -5.82 10.14 13.65
C ALA A 59 -6.02 11.37 14.56
N ALA A 60 -7.08 11.42 15.35
CA ALA A 60 -7.35 12.49 16.30
C ALA A 60 -6.34 12.55 17.46
N ALA A 61 -5.65 11.46 17.77
CA ALA A 61 -4.65 11.41 18.83
C ALA A 61 -3.40 12.25 18.51
N TYR A 62 -3.03 12.37 17.23
CA TYR A 62 -1.83 13.12 16.81
C TYR A 62 -2.12 14.36 15.96
N THR A 63 -3.39 14.66 15.67
CA THR A 63 -3.76 15.84 14.91
C THR A 63 -5.04 16.48 15.41
N SER A 64 -5.14 17.80 15.30
CA SER A 64 -6.34 18.58 15.61
C SER A 64 -7.33 18.71 14.43
N TYR A 65 -7.14 17.98 13.35
CA TYR A 65 -8.05 18.01 12.21
C TYR A 65 -9.36 17.26 12.44
N PHE A 66 -9.36 16.32 13.38
CA PHE A 66 -10.52 15.49 13.71
C PHE A 66 -10.98 15.78 15.13
N ASP A 67 -12.29 15.81 15.33
CA ASP A 67 -12.96 16.07 16.60
C ASP A 67 -14.29 15.31 16.69
N GLY A 68 -15.03 15.50 17.77
CA GLY A 68 -16.33 14.85 18.00
C GLY A 68 -17.43 15.24 16.99
N ASP A 69 -17.23 16.30 16.22
CA ASP A 69 -18.16 16.74 15.17
C ASP A 69 -17.80 16.22 13.79
N SER A 70 -16.67 15.53 13.67
CA SER A 70 -16.25 14.90 12.42
C SER A 70 -17.26 13.88 11.93
N ARG A 71 -17.51 13.84 10.61
CA ARG A 71 -18.50 12.97 9.98
C ARG A 71 -17.87 12.14 8.90
N ILE A 72 -18.08 10.83 8.95
CA ILE A 72 -17.71 9.93 7.87
C ILE A 72 -18.69 10.16 6.72
N ARG A 73 -18.18 10.57 5.55
CA ARG A 73 -18.98 10.79 4.33
C ARG A 73 -19.06 9.55 3.47
N ARG A 74 -17.96 8.81 3.38
CA ARG A 74 -17.80 7.66 2.52
C ARG A 74 -16.61 6.83 3.02
N GLY A 75 -16.69 5.52 2.84
CA GLY A 75 -15.57 4.62 3.08
C GLY A 75 -15.67 3.42 2.15
N TRP A 76 -14.57 2.75 1.99
CA TRP A 76 -14.46 1.51 1.20
C TRP A 76 -13.34 0.65 1.76
N ALA A 77 -13.36 -0.63 1.43
CA ALA A 77 -12.28 -1.57 1.63
C ALA A 77 -11.73 -2.03 0.28
N GLY A 78 -10.46 -2.39 0.25
CA GLY A 78 -9.78 -2.93 -0.92
C GLY A 78 -8.75 -3.96 -0.50
N LEU A 79 -8.39 -4.85 -1.42
CA LEU A 79 -7.37 -5.85 -1.20
C LEU A 79 -5.98 -5.31 -1.52
N TYR A 80 -5.00 -5.74 -0.76
CA TYR A 80 -3.60 -5.65 -1.12
C TYR A 80 -3.12 -6.97 -1.70
N ALA A 81 -2.43 -6.92 -2.83
CA ALA A 81 -1.60 -8.02 -3.29
C ALA A 81 -0.27 -7.96 -2.53
N ALA A 82 -0.18 -8.71 -1.45
CA ALA A 82 0.99 -8.72 -0.57
C ALA A 82 1.86 -9.95 -0.84
N THR A 83 3.17 -9.75 -0.79
CA THR A 83 4.16 -10.82 -0.69
C THR A 83 4.52 -11.05 0.79
N PRO A 84 5.10 -12.20 1.15
CA PRO A 84 5.44 -12.50 2.56
C PRO A 84 6.33 -11.45 3.22
N GLU A 85 7.30 -10.91 2.48
CA GLU A 85 8.27 -9.90 2.95
C GLU A 85 7.95 -8.47 2.47
N HIS A 86 6.80 -8.29 1.82
CA HIS A 86 6.27 -7.02 1.33
C HIS A 86 7.00 -6.37 0.15
N HIS A 87 8.03 -7.00 -0.43
CA HIS A 87 8.68 -6.53 -1.65
C HIS A 87 7.95 -7.02 -2.92
N PRO A 88 7.82 -6.19 -3.97
CA PRO A 88 7.17 -6.59 -5.19
C PRO A 88 7.97 -7.67 -5.94
N ILE A 89 7.28 -8.35 -6.84
CA ILE A 89 7.89 -9.19 -7.88
C ILE A 89 7.96 -8.35 -9.15
N VAL A 90 9.17 -8.23 -9.74
CA VAL A 90 9.39 -7.61 -11.05
C VAL A 90 10.36 -8.49 -11.82
N GLU A 91 9.86 -9.27 -12.76
CA GLU A 91 10.66 -10.22 -13.53
C GLU A 91 9.99 -10.63 -14.84
N GLU A 92 10.72 -11.26 -15.75
CA GLU A 92 10.15 -12.08 -16.80
C GLU A 92 9.88 -13.49 -16.23
N THR A 93 8.64 -13.74 -15.84
CA THR A 93 8.22 -15.00 -15.18
C THR A 93 8.28 -16.18 -16.16
N MET A 94 7.95 -15.95 -17.42
CA MET A 94 8.02 -16.90 -18.54
C MET A 94 8.41 -16.13 -19.79
N PRO A 95 8.98 -16.79 -20.82
CA PRO A 95 9.30 -16.13 -22.07
C PRO A 95 8.12 -15.31 -22.63
N GLY A 96 8.29 -13.99 -22.71
CA GLY A 96 7.28 -13.04 -23.19
C GLY A 96 6.24 -12.60 -22.15
N LEU A 97 6.32 -13.06 -20.88
CA LEU A 97 5.44 -12.62 -19.80
C LEU A 97 6.24 -11.92 -18.71
N ILE A 98 6.08 -10.61 -18.61
CA ILE A 98 6.66 -9.81 -17.54
C ILE A 98 5.63 -9.62 -16.43
N THR A 99 6.01 -9.97 -15.21
CA THR A 99 5.21 -9.80 -14.00
C THR A 99 5.73 -8.61 -13.20
N ALA A 100 4.82 -7.70 -12.82
CA ALA A 100 5.06 -6.63 -11.87
C ALA A 100 3.89 -6.60 -10.88
N ALA A 101 4.04 -7.24 -9.73
CA ALA A 101 2.94 -7.51 -8.80
C ALA A 101 3.42 -7.58 -7.34
N GLY A 102 2.47 -7.69 -6.39
CA GLY A 102 2.80 -7.91 -4.98
C GLY A 102 3.36 -6.67 -4.27
N PHE A 103 2.90 -5.48 -4.62
CA PHE A 103 3.42 -4.21 -4.07
C PHE A 103 2.96 -3.90 -2.64
N SER A 104 2.18 -4.75 -2.02
CA SER A 104 1.84 -4.70 -0.58
C SER A 104 1.35 -3.32 -0.09
N GLY A 105 0.57 -2.59 -0.93
CA GLY A 105 0.06 -1.26 -0.63
C GLY A 105 0.90 -0.09 -1.17
N HIS A 106 2.14 -0.32 -1.62
CA HIS A 106 3.06 0.73 -2.08
C HIS A 106 3.09 0.95 -3.60
N GLY A 107 2.27 0.24 -4.37
CA GLY A 107 2.34 0.23 -5.83
C GLY A 107 2.23 1.60 -6.49
N PHE A 108 1.43 2.50 -5.94
CA PHE A 108 1.26 3.83 -6.51
C PHE A 108 2.56 4.63 -6.52
N GLN A 109 3.28 4.66 -5.41
CA GLN A 109 4.55 5.41 -5.30
C GLN A 109 5.68 4.77 -6.11
N HIS A 110 5.64 3.45 -6.32
CA HIS A 110 6.62 2.72 -7.12
C HIS A 110 6.32 2.75 -8.63
N ALA A 111 5.11 3.14 -9.03
CA ALA A 111 4.66 3.06 -10.42
C ALA A 111 5.60 3.71 -11.47
N PRO A 112 6.21 4.89 -11.22
CA PRO A 112 7.12 5.50 -12.22
C PRO A 112 8.38 4.66 -12.46
N ALA A 113 9.01 4.15 -11.40
CA ALA A 113 10.20 3.30 -11.51
C ALA A 113 9.84 1.93 -12.10
N THR A 114 8.77 1.32 -11.63
CA THR A 114 8.28 0.03 -12.13
C THR A 114 7.93 0.11 -13.61
N GLY A 115 7.25 1.19 -14.05
CA GLY A 115 6.91 1.38 -15.46
C GLY A 115 8.16 1.45 -16.35
N ARG A 116 9.24 2.08 -15.88
CA ARG A 116 10.51 2.11 -16.58
C ARG A 116 11.16 0.73 -16.64
N LEU A 117 11.24 0.01 -15.51
CA LEU A 117 11.80 -1.35 -15.46
C LEU A 117 11.07 -2.31 -16.41
N VAL A 118 9.73 -2.28 -16.40
CA VAL A 118 8.92 -3.09 -17.29
C VAL A 118 9.17 -2.73 -18.77
N ALA A 119 9.30 -1.45 -19.10
CA ALA A 119 9.62 -1.03 -20.45
C ALA A 119 11.01 -1.52 -20.90
N GLU A 120 12.03 -1.40 -20.05
CA GLU A 120 13.39 -1.90 -20.33
C GLU A 120 13.39 -3.43 -20.53
N LEU A 121 12.72 -4.18 -19.67
CA LEU A 121 12.55 -5.62 -19.83
C LEU A 121 11.87 -6.00 -21.16
N CYS A 122 10.84 -5.23 -21.56
CA CYS A 122 10.13 -5.48 -22.83
C CYS A 122 10.97 -5.18 -24.06
N THR A 123 11.79 -4.13 -24.03
CA THR A 123 12.51 -3.62 -25.21
C THR A 123 13.94 -4.16 -25.30
N ASP A 124 14.61 -4.23 -24.19
CA ASP A 124 16.04 -4.51 -24.11
C ASP A 124 16.35 -5.90 -23.53
N GLY A 125 15.34 -6.51 -22.89
CA GLY A 125 15.46 -7.82 -22.24
C GLY A 125 16.14 -7.78 -20.88
N GLU A 126 16.59 -6.60 -20.42
CA GLU A 126 17.24 -6.41 -19.14
C GLU A 126 16.87 -5.06 -18.52
N ALA A 127 16.84 -4.99 -17.20
CA ALA A 127 16.62 -3.76 -16.46
C ALA A 127 17.94 -3.03 -16.21
N SER A 128 17.99 -1.73 -16.48
CA SER A 128 19.18 -0.90 -16.31
C SER A 128 19.06 0.14 -15.20
N LEU A 129 17.83 0.48 -14.79
CA LEU A 129 17.58 1.49 -13.78
C LEU A 129 18.11 1.09 -12.40
N VAL A 130 17.86 -0.13 -12.00
CA VAL A 130 18.34 -0.76 -10.75
C VAL A 130 18.50 -2.26 -10.99
N ASP A 131 19.30 -2.91 -10.15
CA ASP A 131 19.35 -4.36 -10.09
C ASP A 131 18.02 -4.91 -9.53
N ILE A 132 17.36 -5.77 -10.28
CA ILE A 132 16.08 -6.39 -9.94
C ILE A 132 16.20 -7.88 -9.59
N GLU A 133 17.41 -8.43 -9.46
CA GLU A 133 17.59 -9.84 -9.12
C GLU A 133 16.90 -10.19 -7.79
N SER A 134 16.99 -9.28 -6.82
CA SER A 134 16.33 -9.39 -5.52
C SER A 134 14.79 -9.29 -5.60
N LEU A 135 14.23 -8.85 -6.73
CA LEU A 135 12.78 -8.77 -6.97
C LEU A 135 12.23 -9.98 -7.74
N SER A 136 13.07 -10.99 -8.01
CA SER A 136 12.61 -12.24 -8.60
C SER A 136 11.81 -13.07 -7.60
N SER A 137 10.78 -13.77 -8.10
CA SER A 137 9.99 -14.71 -7.30
C SER A 137 10.81 -15.90 -6.77
N ARG A 138 11.97 -16.20 -7.36
CA ARG A 138 12.88 -17.27 -6.91
C ARG A 138 13.38 -17.07 -5.49
N ARG A 139 13.42 -15.83 -4.99
CA ARG A 139 13.83 -15.53 -3.62
C ARG A 139 12.98 -16.25 -2.56
N PHE A 140 11.75 -16.60 -2.88
CA PHE A 140 10.89 -17.36 -1.97
C PHE A 140 11.32 -18.83 -1.83
N ASP A 141 11.96 -19.39 -2.87
CA ASP A 141 12.47 -20.77 -2.86
C ASP A 141 13.85 -20.83 -2.17
N ASP A 142 14.65 -19.78 -2.32
CA ASP A 142 16.04 -19.72 -1.82
C ASP A 142 16.11 -19.26 -0.34
N GLY A 143 15.02 -18.76 0.22
CA GLY A 143 14.96 -18.29 1.62
C GLY A 143 15.67 -16.95 1.83
N ASP A 144 15.96 -16.20 0.78
CA ASP A 144 16.54 -14.86 0.81
C ASP A 144 15.45 -13.82 1.09
N GLU A 145 14.95 -13.82 2.33
CA GLU A 145 13.89 -12.87 2.73
C GLU A 145 14.46 -11.44 2.87
N LEU A 146 13.98 -10.57 2.02
CA LEU A 146 14.16 -9.12 2.15
C LEU A 146 13.05 -8.59 3.07
N VAL A 147 13.36 -8.31 4.33
CA VAL A 147 12.34 -7.81 5.26
C VAL A 147 12.20 -6.30 5.13
N GLU A 148 11.12 -5.83 4.58
CA GLU A 148 10.75 -4.41 4.66
C GLU A 148 10.03 -4.10 5.98
N ARG A 149 10.53 -3.08 6.70
CA ARG A 149 10.08 -2.77 8.06
C ARG A 149 9.02 -1.67 8.13
N ASN A 150 8.82 -0.92 7.05
CA ASN A 150 7.96 0.28 7.03
C ASN A 150 6.77 0.13 6.09
N VAL A 151 6.26 -1.08 5.96
CA VAL A 151 5.06 -1.36 5.17
C VAL A 151 3.86 -1.30 6.08
N ALA A 152 2.88 -0.55 5.66
CA ALA A 152 1.62 -0.45 6.36
C ALA A 152 0.77 -1.71 6.17
#